data_4418f46019824db16fa646d79e21f754
#
_entry.id   4418f46019824db16fa646d79e21f754
#
_cell.length_a   1.000
_cell.length_b   1.000
_cell.length_c   1.000
_cell.angle_alpha   90.00
_cell.angle_beta   90.00
_cell.angle_gamma   90.00
#
_symmetry.space_group_name_H-M   'P 1'
#
loop_
_entity.id
_entity.type
_entity.pdbx_description
1 polymer ?
#
loop_
_entity_poly.entity_id
_entity_poly.type
_entity_poly.pdbx_seq_one_letter_code
_entity_poly.pdbx_strand_id
1 'polypeptide(L)'
;NEALVYNVLPLHVAKHFLGRRRLDDELYSKSHECVGVLFAAMPNFSDFYTEESVNNQGLECLRFLNEVISDFDALLEQPRFKDILKIKTIGSSYMAASGLSKEDEPAGASLQDRWGHLAQLTDFALALKDTLNNINRESFNNFVLKMGINHGPITSGVIGARKPHFDIWGNTVNVASRMESTGKAGNIQVVKETADILEAFGFSLEQRGLVSVKGKGMLMTFYLLGRRGSVRTNPLADDDVATALPNGAHHPAGPDPASPS
;
A
#
# COMPACT_ATOMS: atom_id res chain seq x y z
N ASN A 1 8.36 -31.16 12.96
CA ASN A 1 8.39 -30.60 11.59
C ASN A 1 7.08 -29.88 11.17
N GLU A 2 5.93 -30.20 11.77
CA GLU A 2 4.65 -29.53 11.47
C GLU A 2 4.67 -28.04 11.81
N ALA A 3 5.21 -27.66 12.96
CA ALA A 3 5.30 -26.27 13.38
C ALA A 3 6.10 -25.39 12.38
N LEU A 4 7.12 -25.96 11.72
CA LEU A 4 7.89 -25.26 10.70
C LEU A 4 7.05 -25.01 9.44
N VAL A 5 6.20 -25.93 9.05
CA VAL A 5 5.31 -25.79 7.88
C VAL A 5 4.29 -24.67 8.11
N TYR A 6 3.71 -24.59 9.32
CA TYR A 6 2.79 -23.52 9.68
C TYR A 6 3.45 -22.15 9.78
N ASN A 7 4.75 -22.09 10.05
CA ASN A 7 5.50 -20.82 10.10
C ASN A 7 5.92 -20.31 8.73
N VAL A 8 6.00 -21.19 7.73
CA VAL A 8 6.51 -20.85 6.38
C VAL A 8 5.39 -20.70 5.37
N LEU A 9 4.28 -21.42 5.53
CA LEU A 9 3.16 -21.43 4.60
C LEU A 9 1.88 -20.91 5.26
N PRO A 10 1.00 -20.25 4.49
CA PRO A 10 -0.33 -19.88 4.97
C PRO A 10 -1.10 -21.10 5.50
N LEU A 11 -1.92 -20.91 6.53
CA LEU A 11 -2.61 -22.00 7.23
C LEU A 11 -3.39 -22.94 6.30
N HIS A 12 -4.10 -22.41 5.32
CA HIS A 12 -4.88 -23.19 4.36
C HIS A 12 -3.99 -24.04 3.44
N VAL A 13 -2.80 -23.55 3.09
CA VAL A 13 -1.80 -24.26 2.30
C VAL A 13 -1.10 -25.33 3.15
N ALA A 14 -0.70 -24.97 4.37
CA ALA A 14 -0.06 -25.89 5.31
C ALA A 14 -0.95 -27.11 5.59
N LYS A 15 -2.27 -26.92 5.79
CA LYS A 15 -3.24 -28.01 5.95
C LYS A 15 -3.28 -28.96 4.74
N HIS A 16 -3.14 -28.42 3.52
CA HIS A 16 -3.09 -29.25 2.30
C HIS A 16 -1.85 -30.15 2.29
N PHE A 17 -0.68 -29.60 2.66
CA PHE A 17 0.57 -30.39 2.70
C PHE A 17 0.64 -31.40 3.84
N LEU A 18 0.01 -31.11 4.96
CA LEU A 18 0.00 -32.02 6.14
C LEU A 18 -1.05 -33.13 6.03
N GLY A 19 -2.14 -32.90 5.27
CA GLY A 19 -3.25 -33.85 5.12
C GLY A 19 -3.06 -34.92 4.07
N ARG A 20 -2.07 -34.84 3.19
CA ARG A 20 -1.78 -35.84 2.14
C ARG A 20 -0.43 -36.51 2.37
N ARG A 21 -0.41 -37.82 2.28
CA ARG A 21 0.85 -38.57 2.08
C ARG A 21 1.48 -38.04 0.79
N ARG A 22 2.69 -37.50 0.90
CA ARG A 22 3.48 -36.96 -0.21
C ARG A 22 3.47 -37.93 -1.40
N LEU A 23 2.87 -37.52 -2.50
CA LEU A 23 3.33 -37.86 -3.83
C LEU A 23 4.31 -36.73 -4.18
N ASP A 24 5.59 -37.03 -4.29
CA ASP A 24 6.73 -36.09 -4.29
C ASP A 24 6.80 -35.13 -5.51
N ASP A 25 5.82 -35.16 -6.42
CA ASP A 25 5.83 -34.41 -7.68
C ASP A 25 4.58 -33.51 -7.89
N GLU A 26 3.67 -33.38 -6.95
CA GLU A 26 2.47 -32.57 -7.14
C GLU A 26 2.72 -31.11 -6.74
N LEU A 27 2.86 -30.26 -7.75
CA LEU A 27 2.93 -28.81 -7.57
C LEU A 27 1.61 -28.31 -6.97
N TYR A 28 1.65 -27.66 -5.79
CA TYR A 28 0.47 -26.96 -5.26
C TYR A 28 0.19 -25.73 -6.10
N SER A 29 -0.96 -25.70 -6.74
CA SER A 29 -1.46 -24.58 -7.52
C SER A 29 -2.98 -24.48 -7.37
N LYS A 30 -3.49 -23.27 -7.14
CA LYS A 30 -4.92 -22.99 -7.03
C LYS A 30 -5.27 -21.71 -7.76
N SER A 31 -6.34 -21.74 -8.54
CA SER A 31 -6.93 -20.53 -9.15
C SER A 31 -7.93 -19.89 -8.19
N HIS A 32 -7.97 -18.56 -8.16
CA HIS A 32 -8.89 -17.76 -7.38
C HIS A 32 -9.48 -16.68 -8.29
N GLU A 33 -10.80 -16.49 -8.26
CA GLU A 33 -11.49 -15.55 -9.13
C GLU A 33 -11.54 -14.12 -8.56
N CYS A 34 -11.64 -13.98 -7.26
CA CYS A 34 -11.90 -12.73 -6.57
C CYS A 34 -10.84 -12.42 -5.51
N VAL A 35 -9.72 -11.86 -5.91
CA VAL A 35 -8.59 -11.53 -5.02
C VAL A 35 -8.26 -10.05 -5.13
N GLY A 36 -7.94 -9.42 -3.99
CA GLY A 36 -7.31 -8.10 -3.94
C GLY A 36 -5.80 -8.24 -3.79
N VAL A 37 -5.03 -7.38 -4.45
CA VAL A 37 -3.56 -7.35 -4.38
C VAL A 37 -3.10 -5.94 -4.07
N LEU A 38 -2.22 -5.81 -3.07
CA LEU A 38 -1.59 -4.57 -2.64
C LEU A 38 -0.08 -4.64 -2.80
N PHE A 39 0.51 -3.62 -3.40
CA PHE A 39 1.93 -3.30 -3.32
C PHE A 39 2.12 -1.97 -2.60
N ALA A 40 2.98 -1.95 -1.60
CA ALA A 40 3.35 -0.77 -0.83
C ALA A 40 4.87 -0.62 -0.81
N ALA A 41 5.40 0.44 -1.38
CA ALA A 41 6.83 0.71 -1.47
C ALA A 41 7.20 2.01 -0.77
N MET A 42 8.42 2.08 -0.22
CA MET A 42 9.03 3.33 0.26
C MET A 42 10.05 3.83 -0.77
N PRO A 43 9.65 4.73 -1.69
CA PRO A 43 10.50 5.13 -2.82
C PRO A 43 11.77 5.87 -2.39
N ASN A 44 11.76 6.57 -1.27
CA ASN A 44 12.90 7.32 -0.75
C ASN A 44 13.80 6.50 0.20
N PHE A 45 13.53 5.22 0.37
CA PHE A 45 14.34 4.36 1.24
C PHE A 45 15.74 4.08 0.66
N SER A 46 15.88 4.01 -0.67
CA SER A 46 17.17 3.82 -1.34
C SER A 46 18.15 4.96 -1.09
N ASP A 47 17.66 6.19 -0.98
CA ASP A 47 18.49 7.36 -0.69
C ASP A 47 19.08 7.27 0.72
N PHE A 48 18.26 6.87 1.69
CA PHE A 48 18.70 6.61 3.06
C PHE A 48 19.76 5.51 3.14
N TYR A 49 19.62 4.46 2.31
CA TYR A 49 20.60 3.37 2.25
C TYR A 49 21.96 3.81 1.73
N THR A 50 22.02 4.79 0.83
CA THR A 50 23.26 5.27 0.19
C THR A 50 24.02 6.30 1.03
N GLU A 51 23.42 6.89 2.05
CA GLU A 51 24.09 7.83 2.96
C GLU A 51 24.93 7.11 4.02
N GLU A 52 26.14 6.68 3.62
CA GLU A 52 27.05 5.90 4.48
C GLU A 52 27.39 6.56 5.82
N SER A 53 27.48 7.90 5.86
CA SER A 53 27.83 8.65 7.07
C SER A 53 26.76 8.60 8.15
N VAL A 54 25.48 8.43 7.75
CA VAL A 54 24.31 8.37 8.67
C VAL A 54 23.95 6.93 8.99
N ASN A 55 24.32 5.98 8.12
CA ASN A 55 23.78 4.63 8.06
C ASN A 55 24.61 3.57 8.79
N ASN A 56 25.72 3.94 9.44
CA ASN A 56 26.58 2.99 10.16
C ASN A 56 26.77 1.66 9.40
N GLN A 57 27.24 1.72 8.16
CA GLN A 57 27.46 0.57 7.26
C GLN A 57 26.17 -0.20 6.89
N GLY A 58 25.04 0.46 6.82
CA GLY A 58 23.75 -0.13 6.49
C GLY A 58 22.96 -0.70 7.68
N LEU A 59 23.53 -0.69 8.89
CA LEU A 59 22.87 -1.27 10.07
C LEU A 59 21.63 -0.47 10.50
N GLU A 60 21.70 0.84 10.50
CA GLU A 60 20.57 1.70 10.86
C GLU A 60 19.42 1.58 9.84
N CYS A 61 19.76 1.43 8.57
CA CYS A 61 18.81 1.16 7.50
C CYS A 61 18.08 -0.17 7.72
N LEU A 62 18.80 -1.23 8.05
CA LEU A 62 18.21 -2.53 8.35
C LEU A 62 17.34 -2.51 9.61
N ARG A 63 17.76 -1.80 10.65
CA ARG A 63 16.95 -1.64 11.87
C ARG A 63 15.64 -0.92 11.59
N PHE A 64 15.70 0.18 10.86
CA PHE A 64 14.53 0.94 10.48
C PHE A 64 13.56 0.11 9.61
N LEU A 65 14.08 -0.57 8.60
CA LEU A 65 13.27 -1.44 7.73
C LEU A 65 12.62 -2.57 8.53
N ASN A 66 13.37 -3.20 9.43
CA ASN A 66 12.84 -4.25 10.30
C ASN A 66 11.72 -3.75 11.21
N GLU A 67 11.86 -2.56 11.79
CA GLU A 67 10.82 -1.91 12.58
C GLU A 67 9.55 -1.68 11.76
N VAL A 68 9.68 -1.05 10.59
CA VAL A 68 8.55 -0.78 9.71
C VAL A 68 7.82 -2.07 9.30
N ILE A 69 8.57 -3.09 8.86
CA ILE A 69 7.96 -4.37 8.44
C ILE A 69 7.31 -5.09 9.62
N SER A 70 7.93 -5.06 10.80
CA SER A 70 7.37 -5.68 12.01
C SER A 70 6.07 -5.01 12.44
N ASP A 71 5.98 -3.70 12.38
CA ASP A 71 4.77 -2.95 12.69
C ASP A 71 3.67 -3.17 11.65
N PHE A 72 4.03 -3.29 10.38
CA PHE A 72 3.08 -3.67 9.33
C PHE A 72 2.54 -5.09 9.55
N ASP A 73 3.41 -6.04 9.89
CA ASP A 73 3.01 -7.42 10.20
C ASP A 73 2.08 -7.49 11.42
N ALA A 74 2.33 -6.66 12.44
CA ALA A 74 1.49 -6.59 13.65
C ALA A 74 0.05 -6.15 13.34
N LEU A 75 -0.17 -5.33 12.32
CA LEU A 75 -1.53 -4.95 11.89
C LEU A 75 -2.35 -6.16 11.45
N LEU A 76 -1.72 -7.17 10.86
CA LEU A 76 -2.40 -8.38 10.37
C LEU A 76 -2.98 -9.24 11.50
N GLU A 77 -2.52 -9.06 12.75
CA GLU A 77 -3.06 -9.74 13.93
C GLU A 77 -4.43 -9.18 14.36
N GLN A 78 -4.80 -7.99 13.84
CA GLN A 78 -6.08 -7.37 14.18
C GLN A 78 -7.24 -8.11 13.49
N PRO A 79 -8.35 -8.41 14.20
CA PRO A 79 -9.49 -9.16 13.64
C PRO A 79 -10.11 -8.51 12.40
N ARG A 80 -10.02 -7.17 12.27
CA ARG A 80 -10.53 -6.43 11.11
C ARG A 80 -9.78 -6.72 9.82
N PHE A 81 -8.58 -7.31 9.90
CA PHE A 81 -7.74 -7.65 8.75
C PHE A 81 -7.58 -9.17 8.54
N LYS A 82 -8.52 -9.97 9.06
CA LYS A 82 -8.49 -11.44 9.02
C LYS A 82 -8.42 -12.05 7.62
N ASP A 83 -8.93 -11.36 6.61
CA ASP A 83 -8.97 -11.84 5.22
C ASP A 83 -7.74 -11.41 4.42
N ILE A 84 -6.75 -10.77 5.07
CA ILE A 84 -5.53 -10.30 4.45
C ILE A 84 -4.38 -11.24 4.78
N LEU A 85 -3.61 -11.57 3.75
CA LEU A 85 -2.41 -12.38 3.84
C LEU A 85 -1.21 -11.59 3.33
N LYS A 86 -0.14 -11.51 4.13
CA LYS A 86 1.16 -11.07 3.64
C LYS A 86 1.70 -12.11 2.67
N ILE A 87 2.10 -11.69 1.48
CA ILE A 87 2.71 -12.56 0.50
C ILE A 87 4.22 -12.58 0.69
N LYS A 88 4.87 -11.43 0.56
CA LYS A 88 6.33 -11.28 0.72
C LYS A 88 6.73 -9.81 0.83
N THR A 89 7.99 -9.60 1.18
CA THR A 89 8.68 -8.33 1.00
C THR A 89 9.73 -8.44 -0.09
N ILE A 90 9.89 -7.39 -0.90
CA ILE A 90 10.93 -7.28 -1.93
C ILE A 90 11.67 -5.96 -1.67
N GLY A 91 12.85 -6.03 -1.04
CA GLY A 91 13.54 -4.85 -0.55
C GLY A 91 12.68 -4.07 0.44
N SER A 92 12.38 -2.81 0.15
CA SER A 92 11.48 -1.95 0.95
C SER A 92 10.01 -2.03 0.51
N SER A 93 9.66 -2.93 -0.40
CA SER A 93 8.29 -3.11 -0.88
C SER A 93 7.58 -4.23 -0.12
N TYR A 94 6.36 -3.96 0.31
CA TYR A 94 5.49 -4.90 1.02
C TYR A 94 4.37 -5.35 0.09
N MET A 95 4.14 -6.66 -0.02
CA MET A 95 3.10 -7.23 -0.85
C MET A 95 2.12 -8.02 0.00
N ALA A 96 0.84 -7.72 -0.12
CA ALA A 96 -0.26 -8.39 0.55
C ALA A 96 -1.41 -8.69 -0.41
N ALA A 97 -2.23 -9.65 -0.06
CA ALA A 97 -3.42 -10.00 -0.82
C ALA A 97 -4.61 -10.30 0.09
N SER A 98 -5.82 -10.18 -0.45
CA SER A 98 -7.05 -10.47 0.26
C SER A 98 -7.92 -11.47 -0.51
N GLY A 99 -8.71 -12.26 0.20
CA GLY A 99 -9.65 -13.19 -0.39
C GLY A 99 -9.08 -14.57 -0.76
N LEU A 100 -7.81 -14.86 -0.45
CA LEU A 100 -7.17 -16.14 -0.77
C LEU A 100 -7.69 -17.33 0.05
N SER A 101 -8.18 -17.09 1.24
CA SER A 101 -8.73 -18.12 2.13
C SER A 101 -10.23 -18.36 1.92
N LYS A 102 -10.89 -17.54 1.11
CA LYS A 102 -12.30 -17.74 0.77
C LYS A 102 -12.45 -18.81 -0.31
N GLU A 103 -13.50 -19.59 -0.19
CA GLU A 103 -14.00 -20.41 -1.30
C GLU A 103 -14.66 -19.48 -2.33
N ASP A 104 -14.68 -19.89 -3.60
CA ASP A 104 -15.34 -19.14 -4.65
C ASP A 104 -16.82 -18.96 -4.31
N GLU A 105 -17.28 -17.72 -4.31
CA GLU A 105 -18.64 -17.38 -3.94
C GLU A 105 -19.62 -17.85 -5.01
N PRO A 106 -20.81 -18.33 -4.60
CA PRO A 106 -21.83 -18.76 -5.55
C PRO A 106 -22.30 -17.62 -6.46
N ALA A 107 -22.80 -17.96 -7.63
CA ALA A 107 -23.41 -17.01 -8.53
C ALA A 107 -24.57 -16.28 -7.82
N GLY A 108 -24.52 -14.93 -7.79
CA GLY A 108 -25.51 -14.10 -7.09
C GLY A 108 -25.09 -13.62 -5.70
N ALA A 109 -23.85 -13.88 -5.26
CA ALA A 109 -23.32 -13.30 -4.03
C ALA A 109 -23.40 -11.78 -4.03
N SER A 110 -23.67 -11.19 -2.86
CA SER A 110 -23.73 -9.73 -2.69
C SER A 110 -22.34 -9.09 -2.96
N LEU A 111 -22.34 -7.78 -3.21
CA LEU A 111 -21.08 -7.03 -3.33
C LEU A 111 -20.22 -7.19 -2.06
N GLN A 112 -20.84 -7.17 -0.90
CA GLN A 112 -20.17 -7.37 0.39
C GLN A 112 -19.55 -8.75 0.50
N ASP A 113 -20.25 -9.79 0.08
CA ASP A 113 -19.73 -11.17 0.12
C ASP A 113 -18.56 -11.32 -0.83
N ARG A 114 -18.66 -10.75 -2.02
CA ARG A 114 -17.64 -10.86 -3.07
C ARG A 114 -16.41 -10.00 -2.79
N TRP A 115 -16.59 -8.75 -2.38
CA TRP A 115 -15.52 -7.74 -2.34
C TRP A 115 -15.29 -7.10 -0.96
N GLY A 116 -15.97 -7.55 0.08
CA GLY A 116 -15.74 -7.05 1.44
C GLY A 116 -14.28 -7.16 1.88
N HIS A 117 -13.58 -8.22 1.45
CA HIS A 117 -12.15 -8.38 1.69
C HIS A 117 -11.28 -7.33 0.96
N LEU A 118 -11.72 -6.83 -0.21
CA LEU A 118 -11.04 -5.73 -0.92
C LEU A 118 -11.15 -4.42 -0.14
N ALA A 119 -12.30 -4.15 0.46
CA ALA A 119 -12.47 -3.02 1.37
C ALA A 119 -11.55 -3.15 2.60
N GLN A 120 -11.41 -4.35 3.17
CA GLN A 120 -10.43 -4.60 4.24
C GLN A 120 -9.00 -4.33 3.79
N LEU A 121 -8.61 -4.77 2.60
CA LEU A 121 -7.27 -4.53 2.04
C LEU A 121 -7.00 -3.04 1.86
N THR A 122 -8.01 -2.29 1.46
CA THR A 122 -7.92 -0.83 1.32
C THR A 122 -7.79 -0.14 2.67
N ASP A 123 -8.54 -0.55 3.68
CA ASP A 123 -8.37 -0.08 5.06
C ASP A 123 -6.99 -0.45 5.61
N PHE A 124 -6.48 -1.62 5.28
CA PHE A 124 -5.12 -2.03 5.63
C PHE A 124 -4.07 -1.12 5.00
N ALA A 125 -4.22 -0.76 3.73
CA ALA A 125 -3.33 0.20 3.06
C ALA A 125 -3.33 1.57 3.77
N LEU A 126 -4.48 2.06 4.19
CA LEU A 126 -4.58 3.29 4.98
C LEU A 126 -3.90 3.13 6.35
N ALA A 127 -4.08 1.98 7.00
CA ALA A 127 -3.42 1.69 8.28
C ALA A 127 -1.89 1.60 8.15
N LEU A 128 -1.36 1.08 7.04
CA LEU A 128 0.09 1.11 6.75
C LEU A 128 0.61 2.54 6.70
N LYS A 129 -0.13 3.43 6.05
CA LYS A 129 0.23 4.84 5.95
C LYS A 129 0.26 5.52 7.31
N ASP A 130 -0.75 5.29 8.14
CA ASP A 130 -0.81 5.84 9.50
C ASP A 130 0.31 5.28 10.40
N THR A 131 0.60 4.00 10.29
CA THR A 131 1.69 3.34 11.02
C THR A 131 3.04 3.94 10.65
N LEU A 132 3.32 4.12 9.36
CA LEU A 132 4.57 4.76 8.91
C LEU A 132 4.68 6.20 9.39
N ASN A 133 3.59 6.97 9.37
CA ASN A 133 3.56 8.34 9.89
C ASN A 133 3.88 8.39 11.39
N ASN A 134 3.44 7.41 12.17
CA ASN A 134 3.78 7.31 13.59
C ASN A 134 5.27 7.00 13.79
N ILE A 135 5.81 6.03 13.05
CA ILE A 135 7.25 5.70 13.08
C ILE A 135 8.09 6.91 12.70
N ASN A 136 7.71 7.65 11.66
CA ASN A 136 8.41 8.87 11.24
C ASN A 136 8.48 9.91 12.36
N ARG A 137 7.38 10.12 13.09
CA ARG A 137 7.34 11.08 14.21
C ARG A 137 8.27 10.67 15.35
N GLU A 138 8.32 9.38 15.66
CA GLU A 138 9.15 8.86 16.74
C GLU A 138 10.64 8.81 16.38
N SER A 139 10.96 8.61 15.11
CA SER A 139 12.33 8.49 14.60
C SER A 139 12.88 9.75 13.94
N PHE A 140 12.10 10.83 13.86
CA PHE A 140 12.45 12.07 13.15
C PHE A 140 12.79 11.84 11.67
N ASN A 141 12.18 10.82 11.06
CA ASN A 141 12.30 10.50 9.64
C ASN A 141 11.10 11.03 8.85
N ASN A 142 11.23 11.02 7.53
CA ASN A 142 10.20 11.52 6.63
C ASN A 142 9.97 10.57 5.44
N PHE A 143 9.81 9.27 5.74
CA PHE A 143 9.50 8.26 4.73
C PHE A 143 8.04 8.32 4.32
N VAL A 144 7.77 8.05 3.05
CA VAL A 144 6.42 7.98 2.49
C VAL A 144 6.19 6.65 1.81
N LEU A 145 4.94 6.19 1.82
CA LEU A 145 4.51 5.02 1.05
C LEU A 145 3.96 5.47 -0.31
N LYS A 146 4.30 4.69 -1.33
CA LYS A 146 3.69 4.71 -2.64
C LYS A 146 3.02 3.37 -2.86
N MET A 147 1.70 3.35 -3.06
CA MET A 147 0.91 2.13 -3.04
C MET A 147 0.06 1.98 -4.29
N GLY A 148 -0.18 0.73 -4.65
CA GLY A 148 -1.10 0.33 -5.70
C GLY A 148 -1.96 -0.85 -5.27
N ILE A 149 -3.24 -0.80 -5.60
CA ILE A 149 -4.20 -1.88 -5.35
C ILE A 149 -4.86 -2.24 -6.67
N ASN A 150 -5.06 -3.54 -6.89
CA ASN A 150 -5.86 -4.07 -7.98
C ASN A 150 -6.66 -5.28 -7.50
N HIS A 151 -7.67 -5.69 -8.26
CA HIS A 151 -8.47 -6.86 -7.96
C HIS A 151 -8.70 -7.69 -9.23
N GLY A 152 -8.97 -8.94 -9.05
CA GLY A 152 -9.28 -9.88 -10.13
C GLY A 152 -8.80 -11.29 -9.86
N PRO A 153 -8.81 -12.15 -10.90
CA PRO A 153 -8.35 -13.52 -10.79
C PRO A 153 -6.82 -13.59 -10.67
N ILE A 154 -6.36 -14.56 -9.87
CA ILE A 154 -4.93 -14.90 -9.72
C ILE A 154 -4.76 -16.41 -9.62
N THR A 155 -3.53 -16.86 -9.78
CA THR A 155 -3.11 -18.21 -9.43
C THR A 155 -2.18 -18.13 -8.23
N SER A 156 -2.43 -18.95 -7.22
CA SER A 156 -1.54 -19.12 -6.07
C SER A 156 -0.81 -20.46 -6.16
N GLY A 157 0.35 -20.54 -5.54
CA GLY A 157 1.10 -21.77 -5.50
C GLY A 157 2.29 -21.72 -4.55
N VAL A 158 2.93 -22.86 -4.40
CA VAL A 158 4.15 -23.02 -3.60
C VAL A 158 5.31 -23.37 -4.52
N ILE A 159 6.37 -22.58 -4.47
CA ILE A 159 7.59 -22.79 -5.25
C ILE A 159 8.72 -23.21 -4.32
N GLY A 160 9.54 -24.11 -4.83
CA GLY A 160 10.76 -24.56 -4.18
C GLY A 160 10.59 -25.83 -3.35
N ALA A 161 11.52 -26.77 -3.51
CA ALA A 161 11.50 -28.04 -2.80
C ALA A 161 12.19 -27.96 -1.44
N ARG A 162 13.31 -27.23 -1.34
CA ARG A 162 14.12 -27.14 -0.12
C ARG A 162 13.73 -25.96 0.78
N LYS A 163 13.34 -24.84 0.16
CA LYS A 163 12.83 -23.66 0.83
C LYS A 163 11.53 -23.26 0.15
N PRO A 164 10.44 -23.97 0.43
CA PRO A 164 9.15 -23.66 -0.19
C PRO A 164 8.65 -22.29 0.27
N HIS A 165 8.15 -21.51 -0.67
CA HIS A 165 7.46 -20.26 -0.36
C HIS A 165 6.18 -20.16 -1.18
N PHE A 166 5.16 -19.59 -0.55
CA PHE A 166 3.89 -19.30 -1.16
C PHE A 166 3.99 -18.00 -1.96
N ASP A 167 3.43 -17.99 -3.16
CA ASP A 167 3.38 -16.81 -4.01
C ASP A 167 2.10 -16.79 -4.85
N ILE A 168 1.82 -15.66 -5.48
CA ILE A 168 0.68 -15.45 -6.37
C ILE A 168 1.14 -14.86 -7.70
N TRP A 169 0.44 -15.23 -8.78
CA TRP A 169 0.75 -14.80 -10.15
C TRP A 169 -0.51 -14.43 -10.90
N GLY A 170 -0.32 -13.70 -11.96
CA GLY A 170 -1.33 -13.36 -12.93
C GLY A 170 -1.31 -11.90 -13.32
N ASN A 171 -2.14 -11.57 -14.27
CA ASN A 171 -2.26 -10.21 -14.77
C ASN A 171 -2.74 -9.22 -13.69
N THR A 172 -3.62 -9.66 -12.79
CA THR A 172 -4.09 -8.88 -11.65
C THR A 172 -2.92 -8.41 -10.78
N VAL A 173 -1.95 -9.28 -10.52
CA VAL A 173 -0.73 -8.96 -9.76
C VAL A 173 0.12 -7.95 -10.52
N ASN A 174 0.30 -8.14 -11.82
CA ASN A 174 1.11 -7.25 -12.67
C ASN A 174 0.52 -5.83 -12.71
N VAL A 175 -0.80 -5.70 -12.82
CA VAL A 175 -1.47 -4.40 -12.80
C VAL A 175 -1.36 -3.75 -11.43
N ALA A 176 -1.51 -4.48 -10.32
CA ALA A 176 -1.30 -3.95 -8.98
C ALA A 176 0.12 -3.39 -8.80
N SER A 177 1.13 -4.12 -9.26
CA SER A 177 2.53 -3.65 -9.26
C SER A 177 2.72 -2.38 -10.09
N ARG A 178 2.03 -2.25 -11.23
CA ARG A 178 2.07 -1.04 -12.06
C ARG A 178 1.33 0.13 -11.43
N MET A 179 0.24 -0.11 -10.71
CA MET A 179 -0.44 0.93 -9.95
C MET A 179 0.46 1.52 -8.87
N GLU A 180 1.28 0.69 -8.23
CA GLU A 180 2.31 1.17 -7.31
C GLU A 180 3.41 1.94 -8.07
N SER A 181 4.05 1.33 -9.05
CA SER A 181 5.25 1.89 -9.71
C SER A 181 4.98 3.19 -10.49
N THR A 182 3.80 3.34 -11.06
CA THR A 182 3.38 4.55 -11.80
C THR A 182 2.67 5.58 -10.93
N GLY A 183 2.42 5.26 -9.67
CA GLY A 183 1.75 6.14 -8.72
C GLY A 183 2.65 7.29 -8.25
N LYS A 184 2.07 8.17 -7.46
CA LYS A 184 2.75 9.27 -6.79
C LYS A 184 3.02 8.89 -5.33
N ALA A 185 4.20 9.25 -4.82
CA ALA A 185 4.53 9.07 -3.41
C ALA A 185 3.47 9.68 -2.49
N GLY A 186 3.13 8.97 -1.42
CA GLY A 186 2.08 9.35 -0.48
C GLY A 186 0.66 8.99 -0.92
N ASN A 187 0.48 8.43 -2.12
CA ASN A 187 -0.84 8.10 -2.67
C ASN A 187 -1.02 6.58 -2.87
N ILE A 188 -2.29 6.18 -2.94
CA ILE A 188 -2.74 4.83 -3.30
C ILE A 188 -3.42 4.93 -4.66
N GLN A 189 -2.87 4.27 -5.67
CA GLN A 189 -3.41 4.29 -7.02
C GLN A 189 -4.16 3.01 -7.37
N VAL A 190 -5.30 3.16 -8.00
CA VAL A 190 -6.14 2.07 -8.48
C VAL A 190 -6.63 2.33 -9.90
N VAL A 191 -7.00 1.26 -10.62
CA VAL A 191 -7.71 1.37 -11.91
C VAL A 191 -9.19 1.68 -11.67
N LYS A 192 -9.88 2.13 -12.73
CA LYS A 192 -11.30 2.53 -12.66
C LYS A 192 -12.20 1.44 -12.09
N GLU A 193 -12.04 0.21 -12.53
CA GLU A 193 -12.88 -0.92 -12.08
C GLU A 193 -12.75 -1.17 -10.58
N THR A 194 -11.55 -1.02 -10.03
CA THR A 194 -11.31 -1.08 -8.58
C THR A 194 -11.90 0.12 -7.87
N ALA A 195 -11.77 1.32 -8.44
CA ALA A 195 -12.34 2.54 -7.88
C ALA A 195 -13.87 2.43 -7.75
N ASP A 196 -14.55 1.91 -8.76
CA ASP A 196 -16.01 1.74 -8.77
C ASP A 196 -16.47 0.83 -7.60
N ILE A 197 -15.76 -0.25 -7.33
CA ILE A 197 -16.05 -1.14 -6.19
C ILE A 197 -15.81 -0.39 -4.87
N LEU A 198 -14.68 0.29 -4.74
CA LEU A 198 -14.31 0.98 -3.50
C LEU A 198 -15.25 2.15 -3.18
N GLU A 199 -15.75 2.86 -4.18
CA GLU A 199 -16.79 3.89 -4.00
C GLU A 199 -18.07 3.30 -3.39
N ALA A 200 -18.49 2.12 -3.83
CA ALA A 200 -19.63 1.41 -3.27
C ALA A 200 -19.45 1.02 -1.80
N PHE A 201 -18.20 0.85 -1.34
CA PHE A 201 -17.84 0.61 0.06
C PHE A 201 -17.62 1.90 0.87
N GLY A 202 -17.89 3.08 0.30
CA GLY A 202 -17.80 4.35 1.00
C GLY A 202 -16.42 4.99 1.01
N PHE A 203 -15.52 4.60 0.10
CA PHE A 203 -14.25 5.28 -0.10
C PHE A 203 -14.43 6.49 -1.03
N SER A 204 -13.62 7.52 -0.81
CA SER A 204 -13.50 8.68 -1.69
C SER A 204 -12.29 8.53 -2.58
N LEU A 205 -12.48 8.75 -3.89
CA LEU A 205 -11.43 8.66 -4.90
C LEU A 205 -11.42 9.91 -5.77
N GLU A 206 -10.25 10.22 -6.32
CA GLU A 206 -10.03 11.33 -7.25
C GLU A 206 -9.42 10.81 -8.54
N GLN A 207 -9.99 11.19 -9.67
CA GLN A 207 -9.47 10.78 -10.97
C GLN A 207 -8.08 11.38 -11.19
N ARG A 208 -7.11 10.52 -11.49
CA ARG A 208 -5.78 10.94 -11.89
C ARG A 208 -5.65 11.12 -13.40
N GLY A 209 -6.16 10.17 -14.17
CA GLY A 209 -6.07 10.13 -15.63
C GLY A 209 -5.50 8.81 -16.17
N LEU A 210 -5.20 8.82 -17.47
CA LEU A 210 -4.70 7.66 -18.19
C LEU A 210 -3.23 7.38 -17.85
N VAL A 211 -2.95 6.11 -17.59
CA VAL A 211 -1.58 5.59 -17.34
C VAL A 211 -1.32 4.43 -18.27
N SER A 212 -0.15 4.43 -18.92
CA SER A 212 0.27 3.32 -19.78
C SER A 212 0.69 2.12 -18.95
N VAL A 213 0.05 0.98 -19.17
CA VAL A 213 0.38 -0.30 -18.54
C VAL A 213 0.80 -1.28 -19.61
N LYS A 214 2.03 -1.78 -19.53
CA LYS A 214 2.60 -2.72 -20.50
C LYS A 214 1.68 -3.93 -20.67
N GLY A 215 1.30 -4.21 -21.92
CA GLY A 215 0.41 -5.33 -22.27
C GLY A 215 -1.09 -5.08 -22.08
N LYS A 216 -1.48 -3.91 -21.55
CA LYS A 216 -2.86 -3.50 -21.32
C LYS A 216 -3.26 -2.20 -22.02
N GLY A 217 -2.28 -1.42 -22.51
CA GLY A 217 -2.53 -0.10 -23.07
C GLY A 217 -2.73 0.97 -22.01
N MET A 218 -3.58 1.95 -22.31
CA MET A 218 -3.89 3.07 -21.42
C MET A 218 -5.06 2.72 -20.51
N LEU A 219 -4.84 2.77 -19.21
CA LEU A 219 -5.86 2.53 -18.19
C LEU A 219 -6.20 3.83 -17.45
N MET A 220 -7.49 4.08 -17.24
CA MET A 220 -7.95 5.18 -16.40
C MET A 220 -7.67 4.85 -14.95
N THR A 221 -7.05 5.78 -14.22
CA THR A 221 -6.60 5.61 -12.85
C THR A 221 -7.15 6.66 -11.91
N PHE A 222 -7.20 6.29 -10.63
CA PHE A 222 -7.72 7.09 -9.53
C PHE A 222 -6.76 7.02 -8.34
N TYR A 223 -6.73 8.10 -7.56
CA TYR A 223 -6.10 8.09 -6.24
C TYR A 223 -7.14 7.93 -5.14
N LEU A 224 -6.87 7.06 -4.21
CA LEU A 224 -7.68 6.89 -3.00
C LEU A 224 -7.41 8.04 -2.04
N LEU A 225 -8.45 8.71 -1.60
CA LEU A 225 -8.38 9.82 -0.64
C LEU A 225 -8.63 9.37 0.80
N GLY A 226 -9.32 8.26 0.99
CA GLY A 226 -9.71 7.72 2.28
C GLY A 226 -11.20 7.36 2.33
N ARG A 227 -11.73 7.11 3.52
CA ARG A 227 -13.16 6.91 3.72
C ARG A 227 -13.92 8.24 3.69
N ARG A 228 -15.15 8.23 3.18
CA ARG A 228 -16.05 9.40 3.22
C ARG A 228 -16.27 9.80 4.67
N GLY A 229 -16.15 11.12 4.96
CA GLY A 229 -16.31 11.68 6.30
C GLY A 229 -15.09 11.59 7.21
N SER A 230 -13.98 10.99 6.79
CA SER A 230 -12.70 11.10 7.51
C SER A 230 -12.03 12.45 7.18
N VAL A 231 -11.57 13.14 8.22
CA VAL A 231 -10.79 14.38 8.06
C VAL A 231 -9.46 14.04 7.39
N ARG A 232 -9.15 14.72 6.28
CA ARG A 232 -7.83 14.60 5.66
C ARG A 232 -6.79 15.16 6.62
N THR A 233 -6.02 14.31 7.26
CA THR A 233 -4.73 14.71 7.81
C THR A 233 -3.70 14.62 6.67
N ASN A 234 -3.55 15.71 5.93
CA ASN A 234 -2.48 15.86 4.96
C ASN A 234 -1.36 16.64 5.67
N PRO A 235 -0.25 16.02 6.08
CA PRO A 235 0.81 16.72 6.81
C PRO A 235 1.64 17.69 5.95
N LEU A 236 1.37 17.77 4.65
CA LEU A 236 2.18 18.55 3.70
C LEU A 236 1.44 19.76 3.08
N ALA A 237 0.27 20.16 3.64
CA ALA A 237 -0.53 21.25 3.09
C ALA A 237 -0.43 22.58 3.87
N ASP A 238 0.36 22.66 4.96
CA ASP A 238 0.37 23.84 5.83
C ASP A 238 1.58 24.77 5.65
N ASP A 239 2.47 24.55 4.66
CA ASP A 239 3.65 25.40 4.49
C ASP A 239 3.52 26.50 3.42
N ASP A 240 2.35 26.70 2.78
CA ASP A 240 2.18 27.72 1.74
C ASP A 240 1.24 28.90 2.10
N VAL A 241 0.97 29.14 3.37
CA VAL A 241 0.20 30.34 3.77
C VAL A 241 0.91 31.09 4.89
N ALA A 242 2.05 31.70 4.58
CA ALA A 242 2.60 32.78 5.39
C ALA A 242 3.53 33.66 4.57
N THR A 243 2.98 34.46 3.67
CA THR A 243 3.55 35.78 3.30
C THR A 243 2.54 36.56 2.47
N ALA A 244 1.59 37.17 3.16
CA ALA A 244 0.89 38.36 2.66
C ALA A 244 0.83 39.36 3.79
N LEU A 245 1.83 40.18 3.93
CA LEU A 245 1.78 41.42 4.70
C LEU A 245 0.90 42.43 3.97
N PRO A 246 -0.05 43.10 4.61
CA PRO A 246 -0.78 44.19 3.99
C PRO A 246 0.08 45.44 4.00
N ASN A 247 0.46 45.90 2.82
CA ASN A 247 0.90 47.27 2.59
C ASN A 247 -0.27 48.24 2.68
N GLY A 248 -0.14 49.29 3.44
CA GLY A 248 -1.00 50.44 3.30
C GLY A 248 -1.26 51.22 4.55
N ALA A 249 -0.34 52.07 4.94
CA ALA A 249 -0.68 53.26 5.72
C ALA A 249 -0.06 54.49 5.02
N HIS A 250 -0.91 55.22 4.32
CA HIS A 250 -0.62 56.59 3.87
C HIS A 250 -0.44 57.50 5.09
N HIS A 251 0.69 58.22 5.11
CA HIS A 251 0.83 59.45 5.90
C HIS A 251 0.79 60.66 4.96
N PRO A 252 0.02 61.71 5.32
CA PRO A 252 -0.08 62.89 4.48
C PRO A 252 1.14 63.82 4.67
N ALA A 253 1.50 64.49 3.59
CA ALA A 253 2.54 65.50 3.51
C ALA A 253 2.19 66.72 4.37
N GLY A 254 3.16 67.19 5.14
CA GLY A 254 3.17 68.51 5.73
C GLY A 254 4.15 69.46 4.99
N PRO A 255 3.96 70.75 5.01
CA PRO A 255 4.54 71.67 4.06
C PRO A 255 6.00 72.11 4.37
N ASP A 256 6.75 72.42 3.33
CA ASP A 256 8.05 73.05 3.34
C ASP A 256 8.06 74.39 4.04
N PRO A 257 9.14 74.78 4.69
CA PRO A 257 9.51 76.19 4.77
C PRO A 257 10.85 76.46 4.06
N ALA A 258 10.76 77.35 3.11
CA ALA A 258 11.67 78.37 2.60
C ALA A 258 13.11 78.42 3.05
N SER A 259 13.97 78.52 2.02
CA SER A 259 15.33 79.06 2.08
C SER A 259 15.34 80.58 2.47
N PRO A 260 16.43 81.03 3.05
CA PRO A 260 17.12 82.09 2.32
C PRO A 260 18.67 82.06 2.37
N SER A 261 19.21 82.66 1.38
CA SER A 261 20.55 83.23 1.09
C SER A 261 21.73 82.28 0.94
#